data_b7fc16f8e5617513e7ef0ee63f08a78d
#
_entry.id   b7fc16f8e5617513e7ef0ee63f08a78d
#
_cell.length_a   1.000
_cell.length_b   1.000
_cell.length_c   1.000
_cell.angle_alpha   90.00
_cell.angle_beta   90.00
_cell.angle_gamma   90.00
#
_symmetry.space_group_name_H-M   'P 1'
#
loop_
_entity.id
_entity.type
_entity.pdbx_description
1 polymer ?
#
loop_
_entity_poly.entity_id
_entity_poly.type
_entity_poly.pdbx_seq_one_letter_code
_entity_poly.pdbx_strand_id
1 'polypeptide(L)'
;KMVYAFESDTKIDDEILKQELGSNGDVQLKNIVRTIQKEQNEIIRNVKDKVLVIQGAAGSGKTSVALHRIAYLLYHDRKNLKASDILILSPNSVFADYISHILPELGEENIQEMSFDLFAYRELKGIVSDCEDRYDYLEKLIHFPEMGIRESYLKKQSAGFVGEMEGFLAVLEDQLMDFKPVKIRTLEKTEEELIHLFYFKFQDIPILARMDAVMEYLVDEYETLYNRNLPEDEVEEIREKFNRMYVTRDIYKIYNWFLEDSGYETLAKIPY
;
A
#
# COMPACT_ATOMS: atom_id res chain seq x y z
N LYS A 1 8.88 12.45 -49.44
CA LYS A 1 7.61 13.01 -49.99
C LYS A 1 6.70 13.22 -48.76
N MET A 2 6.35 14.47 -48.45
CA MET A 2 5.41 14.80 -47.37
C MET A 2 4.03 14.31 -47.81
N VAL A 3 3.36 13.51 -46.97
CA VAL A 3 2.05 12.93 -47.28
C VAL A 3 0.93 13.84 -46.74
N TYR A 4 1.15 14.40 -45.54
CA TYR A 4 0.27 15.38 -44.91
C TYR A 4 1.05 16.21 -43.88
N ALA A 5 0.51 17.37 -43.46
CA ALA A 5 1.02 18.19 -42.39
C ALA A 5 -0.12 18.89 -41.66
N PHE A 6 0.01 19.01 -40.36
CA PHE A 6 -0.90 19.78 -39.50
C PHE A 6 -0.13 20.39 -38.33
N GLU A 7 -0.61 21.51 -37.84
CA GLU A 7 -0.06 22.15 -36.65
C GLU A 7 -0.77 21.65 -35.39
N SER A 8 -0.01 21.40 -34.31
CA SER A 8 -0.53 21.00 -33.03
C SER A 8 0.30 21.62 -31.92
N ASP A 9 -0.35 22.21 -30.94
CA ASP A 9 0.27 22.79 -29.75
C ASP A 9 0.76 21.71 -28.77
N THR A 10 0.36 20.47 -28.94
CA THR A 10 0.76 19.31 -28.16
C THR A 10 1.32 18.20 -29.02
N LYS A 11 2.32 17.50 -28.51
CA LYS A 11 2.88 16.33 -29.19
C LYS A 11 1.83 15.21 -29.20
N ILE A 12 1.52 14.72 -30.40
CA ILE A 12 0.60 13.60 -30.61
C ILE A 12 1.45 12.36 -30.86
N ASP A 13 1.36 11.36 -30.00
CA ASP A 13 2.18 10.15 -30.11
C ASP A 13 1.43 8.98 -30.78
N ASP A 14 0.09 9.06 -30.90
CA ASP A 14 -0.74 8.05 -31.54
C ASP A 14 -0.70 8.16 -33.08
N GLU A 15 -0.21 7.11 -33.76
CA GLU A 15 -0.06 7.08 -35.22
C GLU A 15 -1.41 7.07 -35.97
N ILE A 16 -2.43 6.37 -35.43
CA ILE A 16 -3.77 6.34 -36.01
C ILE A 16 -4.38 7.74 -35.95
N LEU A 17 -4.24 8.38 -34.81
CA LEU A 17 -4.74 9.73 -34.59
C LEU A 17 -3.98 10.77 -35.44
N LYS A 18 -2.66 10.60 -35.66
CA LYS A 18 -1.91 11.43 -36.61
C LYS A 18 -2.46 11.30 -38.01
N GLN A 19 -2.82 10.10 -38.47
CA GLN A 19 -3.43 9.86 -39.76
C GLN A 19 -4.83 10.53 -39.87
N GLU A 20 -5.68 10.36 -38.88
CA GLU A 20 -7.00 10.97 -38.84
C GLU A 20 -6.94 12.51 -38.81
N LEU A 21 -6.07 13.08 -38.02
CA LEU A 21 -5.86 14.54 -37.97
C LEU A 21 -5.25 15.08 -39.24
N GLY A 22 -4.47 14.28 -39.96
CA GLY A 22 -3.92 14.61 -41.28
C GLY A 22 -4.89 14.46 -42.43
N SER A 23 -5.98 13.71 -42.25
CA SER A 23 -7.03 13.55 -43.26
C SER A 23 -7.94 14.79 -43.36
N ASN A 24 -8.77 14.87 -44.40
CA ASN A 24 -9.71 15.98 -44.62
C ASN A 24 -10.95 15.96 -43.71
N GLY A 25 -10.79 15.48 -42.45
CA GLY A 25 -11.86 15.42 -41.49
C GLY A 25 -12.37 16.80 -41.00
N ASP A 26 -13.55 16.78 -40.40
CA ASP A 26 -14.23 17.97 -39.87
C ASP A 26 -13.33 18.74 -38.87
N VAL A 27 -13.23 20.04 -39.03
CA VAL A 27 -12.46 20.94 -38.15
C VAL A 27 -12.93 20.87 -36.72
N GLN A 28 -14.24 20.68 -36.48
CA GLN A 28 -14.79 20.54 -35.13
C GLN A 28 -14.33 19.24 -34.47
N LEU A 29 -14.30 18.12 -35.20
CA LEU A 29 -13.81 16.83 -34.69
C LEU A 29 -12.32 16.91 -34.34
N LYS A 30 -11.51 17.56 -35.17
CA LYS A 30 -10.08 17.79 -34.92
C LYS A 30 -9.85 18.59 -33.63
N ASN A 31 -10.64 19.61 -33.37
CA ASN A 31 -10.54 20.42 -32.14
C ASN A 31 -10.93 19.63 -30.90
N ILE A 32 -12.00 18.82 -30.97
CA ILE A 32 -12.43 17.95 -29.87
C ILE A 32 -11.32 16.95 -29.52
N VAL A 33 -10.78 16.26 -30.52
CA VAL A 33 -9.72 15.28 -30.31
C VAL A 33 -8.45 15.91 -29.71
N ARG A 34 -8.05 17.10 -30.17
CA ARG A 34 -6.92 17.85 -29.58
C ARG A 34 -7.15 18.18 -28.12
N THR A 35 -8.35 18.62 -27.77
CA THR A 35 -8.69 19.00 -26.38
C THR A 35 -8.64 17.76 -25.48
N ILE A 36 -9.24 16.65 -25.87
CA ILE A 36 -9.22 15.40 -25.12
C ILE A 36 -7.78 14.92 -24.90
N GLN A 37 -6.95 14.94 -25.94
CA GLN A 37 -5.55 14.53 -25.80
C GLN A 37 -4.73 15.45 -24.89
N LYS A 38 -4.97 16.75 -24.94
CA LYS A 38 -4.30 17.72 -24.06
C LYS A 38 -4.60 17.41 -22.58
N GLU A 39 -5.87 17.21 -22.25
CA GLU A 39 -6.30 16.86 -20.89
C GLU A 39 -5.70 15.52 -20.45
N GLN A 40 -5.73 14.51 -21.30
CA GLN A 40 -5.11 13.20 -21.01
C GLN A 40 -3.61 13.31 -20.78
N ASN A 41 -2.89 14.09 -21.60
CA ASN A 41 -1.45 14.29 -21.46
C ASN A 41 -1.10 15.05 -20.15
N GLU A 42 -1.91 15.98 -19.72
CA GLU A 42 -1.74 16.69 -18.43
C GLU A 42 -1.82 15.69 -17.26
N ILE A 43 -2.77 14.76 -17.30
CA ILE A 43 -2.93 13.70 -16.30
C ILE A 43 -1.74 12.73 -16.33
N ILE A 44 -1.37 12.26 -17.51
CA ILE A 44 -0.28 11.29 -17.70
C ILE A 44 1.05 11.83 -17.15
N ARG A 45 1.34 13.11 -17.38
CA ARG A 45 2.61 13.75 -17.01
C ARG A 45 2.62 14.42 -15.64
N ASN A 46 1.53 14.35 -14.90
CA ASN A 46 1.48 14.94 -13.57
C ASN A 46 2.32 14.12 -12.58
N VAL A 47 3.47 14.63 -12.17
CA VAL A 47 4.38 14.02 -11.19
C VAL A 47 4.33 14.71 -9.82
N LYS A 48 3.50 15.76 -9.67
CA LYS A 48 3.48 16.59 -8.46
C LYS A 48 2.48 16.10 -7.42
N ASP A 49 1.33 15.60 -7.87
CA ASP A 49 0.25 15.23 -6.97
C ASP A 49 0.46 13.84 -6.40
N LYS A 50 0.46 13.74 -5.08
CA LYS A 50 0.54 12.45 -4.35
C LYS A 50 -0.72 11.62 -4.54
N VAL A 51 -1.89 12.27 -4.65
CA VAL A 51 -3.18 11.64 -4.88
C VAL A 51 -3.78 12.24 -6.13
N LEU A 52 -4.15 11.40 -7.09
CA LEU A 52 -4.79 11.80 -8.34
C LEU A 52 -6.07 11.00 -8.54
N VAL A 53 -7.20 11.69 -8.67
CA VAL A 53 -8.50 11.09 -8.94
C VAL A 53 -8.88 11.37 -10.39
N ILE A 54 -9.04 10.30 -11.20
CA ILE A 54 -9.43 10.40 -12.61
C ILE A 54 -10.92 10.06 -12.72
N GLN A 55 -11.74 11.07 -13.00
CA GLN A 55 -13.18 10.94 -13.18
C GLN A 55 -13.57 11.13 -14.65
N GLY A 56 -14.57 10.41 -15.10
CA GLY A 56 -15.09 10.53 -16.47
C GLY A 56 -16.16 9.47 -16.78
N ALA A 57 -16.90 9.66 -17.87
CA ALA A 57 -17.92 8.72 -18.33
C ALA A 57 -17.34 7.33 -18.68
N ALA A 58 -18.20 6.33 -18.79
CA ALA A 58 -17.79 5.03 -19.32
C ALA A 58 -17.21 5.20 -20.74
N GLY A 59 -16.11 4.52 -21.05
CA GLY A 59 -15.46 4.62 -22.35
C GLY A 59 -14.59 5.86 -22.58
N SER A 60 -14.44 6.77 -21.60
CA SER A 60 -13.61 7.98 -21.74
C SER A 60 -12.08 7.72 -21.68
N GLY A 61 -11.65 6.47 -21.61
CA GLY A 61 -10.23 6.11 -21.57
C GLY A 61 -9.54 6.23 -20.22
N LYS A 62 -10.27 6.33 -19.08
CA LYS A 62 -9.69 6.47 -17.74
C LYS A 62 -8.61 5.44 -17.43
N THR A 63 -8.89 4.18 -17.71
CA THR A 63 -7.95 3.07 -17.50
C THR A 63 -6.72 3.21 -18.39
N SER A 64 -6.94 3.51 -19.67
CA SER A 64 -5.83 3.73 -20.62
C SER A 64 -4.93 4.87 -20.16
N VAL A 65 -5.49 6.00 -19.74
CA VAL A 65 -4.74 7.15 -19.19
C VAL A 65 -3.96 6.75 -17.94
N ALA A 66 -4.56 5.96 -17.04
CA ALA A 66 -3.88 5.49 -15.83
C ALA A 66 -2.69 4.58 -16.17
N LEU A 67 -2.84 3.65 -17.12
CA LEU A 67 -1.77 2.76 -17.56
C LEU A 67 -0.64 3.52 -18.28
N HIS A 68 -0.98 4.45 -19.16
CA HIS A 68 0.03 5.31 -19.79
C HIS A 68 0.76 6.20 -18.77
N ARG A 69 0.07 6.62 -17.70
CA ARG A 69 0.71 7.34 -16.60
C ARG A 69 1.73 6.46 -15.87
N ILE A 70 1.40 5.21 -15.60
CA ILE A 70 2.32 4.24 -14.98
C ILE A 70 3.57 4.09 -15.85
N ALA A 71 3.40 3.83 -17.15
CA ALA A 71 4.51 3.71 -18.08
C ALA A 71 5.35 5.00 -18.13
N TYR A 72 4.70 6.17 -18.14
CA TYR A 72 5.40 7.46 -18.11
C TYR A 72 6.22 7.64 -16.81
N LEU A 73 5.67 7.32 -15.65
CA LEU A 73 6.36 7.44 -14.37
C LEU A 73 7.58 6.52 -14.29
N LEU A 74 7.44 5.26 -14.72
CA LEU A 74 8.53 4.29 -14.78
C LEU A 74 9.65 4.75 -15.73
N TYR A 75 9.29 5.31 -16.88
CA TYR A 75 10.27 5.86 -17.82
C TYR A 75 10.94 7.13 -17.28
N HIS A 76 10.16 8.03 -16.70
CA HIS A 76 10.63 9.34 -16.22
C HIS A 76 11.56 9.22 -15.01
N ASP A 77 11.24 8.34 -14.07
CA ASP A 77 12.01 8.15 -12.84
C ASP A 77 12.61 6.74 -12.70
N ARG A 78 13.02 6.18 -13.82
CA ARG A 78 13.57 4.80 -13.89
C ARG A 78 14.81 4.54 -13.04
N LYS A 79 15.40 5.58 -12.42
CA LYS A 79 16.52 5.44 -11.49
C LYS A 79 16.05 5.07 -10.10
N ASN A 80 14.87 5.56 -9.70
CA ASN A 80 14.35 5.43 -8.34
C ASN A 80 13.07 4.58 -8.28
N LEU A 81 12.32 4.48 -9.39
CA LEU A 81 11.05 3.75 -9.46
C LEU A 81 11.20 2.51 -10.36
N LYS A 82 10.84 1.35 -9.82
CA LYS A 82 10.82 0.07 -10.54
C LYS A 82 9.39 -0.45 -10.65
N ALA A 83 9.15 -1.35 -11.61
CA ALA A 83 7.86 -2.01 -11.76
C ALA A 83 7.40 -2.75 -10.48
N SER A 84 8.35 -3.29 -9.71
CA SER A 84 8.09 -3.93 -8.41
C SER A 84 7.55 -2.99 -7.32
N ASP A 85 7.73 -1.68 -7.49
CA ASP A 85 7.29 -0.67 -6.53
C ASP A 85 5.86 -0.18 -6.82
N ILE A 86 5.23 -0.75 -7.86
CA ILE A 86 3.88 -0.40 -8.29
C ILE A 86 2.94 -1.57 -8.04
N LEU A 87 1.80 -1.28 -7.43
CA LEU A 87 0.71 -2.21 -7.25
C LEU A 87 -0.56 -1.67 -7.94
N ILE A 88 -1.15 -2.48 -8.80
CA ILE A 88 -2.45 -2.19 -9.41
C ILE A 88 -3.52 -3.03 -8.70
N LEU A 89 -4.47 -2.36 -8.05
CA LEU A 89 -5.64 -3.02 -7.50
C LEU A 89 -6.78 -2.95 -8.49
N SER A 90 -7.16 -4.10 -9.03
CA SER A 90 -8.26 -4.25 -9.99
C SER A 90 -9.57 -4.63 -9.30
N PRO A 91 -10.73 -4.28 -9.87
CA PRO A 91 -12.02 -4.62 -9.28
C PRO A 91 -12.35 -6.12 -9.37
N ASN A 92 -11.77 -6.84 -10.31
CA ASN A 92 -11.97 -8.28 -10.51
C ASN A 92 -10.89 -8.89 -11.42
N SER A 93 -10.85 -10.22 -11.49
CA SER A 93 -9.86 -10.96 -12.28
C SER A 93 -9.96 -10.73 -13.80
N VAL A 94 -11.13 -10.43 -14.34
CA VAL A 94 -11.30 -10.15 -15.78
C VAL A 94 -10.64 -8.83 -16.14
N PHE A 95 -10.74 -7.84 -15.26
CA PHE A 95 -10.06 -6.55 -15.44
C PHE A 95 -8.54 -6.69 -15.26
N ALA A 96 -8.12 -7.56 -14.36
CA ALA A 96 -6.75 -7.96 -14.14
C ALA A 96 -6.13 -8.51 -15.44
N ASP A 97 -6.79 -9.50 -16.04
CA ASP A 97 -6.38 -10.12 -17.29
C ASP A 97 -6.25 -9.08 -18.43
N TYR A 98 -7.20 -8.16 -18.55
CA TYR A 98 -7.13 -7.06 -19.50
C TYR A 98 -5.88 -6.19 -19.30
N ILE A 99 -5.55 -5.82 -18.09
CA ILE A 99 -4.37 -5.01 -17.76
C ILE A 99 -3.07 -5.75 -18.09
N SER A 100 -3.00 -7.05 -17.75
CA SER A 100 -1.82 -7.87 -17.97
C SER A 100 -1.43 -7.98 -19.45
N HIS A 101 -2.37 -7.80 -20.36
CA HIS A 101 -2.12 -7.77 -21.80
C HIS A 101 -1.64 -6.40 -22.31
N ILE A 102 -2.09 -5.31 -21.68
CA ILE A 102 -1.76 -3.95 -22.14
C ILE A 102 -0.38 -3.49 -21.63
N LEU A 103 0.00 -3.84 -20.41
CA LEU A 103 1.27 -3.40 -19.83
C LEU A 103 2.49 -3.81 -20.65
N PRO A 104 2.60 -5.04 -21.17
CA PRO A 104 3.69 -5.42 -22.07
C PRO A 104 3.72 -4.62 -23.38
N GLU A 105 2.56 -4.23 -23.94
CA GLU A 105 2.48 -3.38 -25.12
C GLU A 105 3.06 -1.97 -24.86
N LEU A 106 3.02 -1.51 -23.61
CA LEU A 106 3.63 -0.25 -23.19
C LEU A 106 5.12 -0.40 -22.82
N GLY A 107 5.69 -1.60 -22.98
CA GLY A 107 7.10 -1.90 -22.68
C GLY A 107 7.39 -2.15 -21.20
N GLU A 108 6.35 -2.37 -20.39
CA GLU A 108 6.47 -2.59 -18.94
C GLU A 108 6.07 -4.02 -18.59
N GLU A 109 7.03 -4.77 -18.04
CA GLU A 109 6.82 -6.12 -17.57
C GLU A 109 6.94 -6.16 -16.03
N ASN A 110 6.25 -7.12 -15.39
CA ASN A 110 6.36 -7.41 -13.96
C ASN A 110 5.73 -6.37 -12.99
N ILE A 111 4.77 -5.58 -13.42
CA ILE A 111 3.95 -4.80 -12.48
C ILE A 111 3.01 -5.76 -11.75
N GLN A 112 2.97 -5.65 -10.42
CA GLN A 112 2.06 -6.46 -9.62
C GLN A 112 0.63 -5.98 -9.79
N GLU A 113 -0.24 -6.89 -10.15
CA GLU A 113 -1.66 -6.65 -10.32
C GLU A 113 -2.45 -7.72 -9.58
N MET A 114 -3.47 -7.33 -8.84
CA MET A 114 -4.34 -8.23 -8.11
C MET A 114 -5.67 -7.57 -7.73
N SER A 115 -6.67 -8.36 -7.37
CA SER A 115 -7.88 -7.83 -6.74
C SER A 115 -7.60 -7.38 -5.29
N PHE A 116 -8.45 -6.48 -4.77
CA PHE A 116 -8.34 -6.08 -3.37
C PHE A 116 -8.52 -7.28 -2.42
N ASP A 117 -9.42 -8.19 -2.74
CA ASP A 117 -9.66 -9.38 -1.91
C ASP A 117 -8.40 -10.28 -1.85
N LEU A 118 -7.74 -10.47 -2.99
CA LEU A 118 -6.48 -11.23 -3.03
C LEU A 118 -5.36 -10.51 -2.26
N PHE A 119 -5.28 -9.18 -2.37
CA PHE A 119 -4.35 -8.37 -1.58
C PHE A 119 -4.62 -8.56 -0.08
N ALA A 120 -5.87 -8.37 0.36
CA ALA A 120 -6.25 -8.52 1.76
C ALA A 120 -5.95 -9.94 2.29
N TYR A 121 -6.29 -10.98 1.51
CA TYR A 121 -5.98 -12.36 1.87
C TYR A 121 -4.47 -12.59 2.04
N ARG A 122 -3.66 -12.05 1.14
CA ARG A 122 -2.19 -12.16 1.22
C ARG A 122 -1.63 -11.50 2.47
N GLU A 123 -2.09 -10.29 2.79
CA GLU A 123 -1.63 -9.54 3.96
C GLU A 123 -2.09 -10.17 5.28
N LEU A 124 -3.26 -10.81 5.28
CA LEU A 124 -3.80 -11.50 6.47
C LEU A 124 -3.29 -12.94 6.62
N LYS A 125 -2.61 -13.49 5.60
CA LYS A 125 -2.07 -14.84 5.64
C LYS A 125 -1.06 -15.00 6.78
N GLY A 126 -1.33 -15.95 7.67
CA GLY A 126 -0.51 -16.20 8.87
C GLY A 126 -0.94 -15.40 10.10
N ILE A 127 -1.89 -14.46 9.95
CA ILE A 127 -2.50 -13.72 11.06
C ILE A 127 -3.84 -14.37 11.43
N VAL A 128 -4.60 -14.76 10.41
CA VAL A 128 -5.89 -15.44 10.57
C VAL A 128 -5.86 -16.80 9.85
N SER A 129 -6.56 -17.78 10.39
CA SER A 129 -6.63 -19.11 9.82
C SER A 129 -7.66 -19.23 8.70
N ASP A 130 -8.67 -18.36 8.71
CA ASP A 130 -9.74 -18.33 7.72
C ASP A 130 -10.23 -16.89 7.52
N CYS A 131 -10.75 -16.62 6.34
CA CYS A 131 -11.28 -15.32 5.94
C CYS A 131 -12.63 -15.55 5.26
N GLU A 132 -13.66 -14.93 5.77
CA GLU A 132 -14.99 -14.96 5.16
C GLU A 132 -14.95 -14.29 3.79
N ASP A 133 -15.51 -14.93 2.78
CA ASP A 133 -15.66 -14.34 1.45
C ASP A 133 -16.66 -13.16 1.51
N ARG A 134 -16.36 -12.12 0.75
CA ARG A 134 -17.23 -10.96 0.62
C ARG A 134 -18.66 -11.33 0.19
N TYR A 135 -18.77 -12.32 -0.67
CA TYR A 135 -20.09 -12.79 -1.16
C TYR A 135 -20.86 -13.54 -0.09
N ASP A 136 -20.20 -14.40 0.69
CA ASP A 136 -20.81 -15.11 1.83
C ASP A 136 -21.33 -14.12 2.86
N TYR A 137 -20.59 -13.05 3.12
CA TYR A 137 -21.01 -12.00 4.06
C TYR A 137 -22.20 -11.20 3.53
N LEU A 138 -22.21 -10.84 2.24
CA LEU A 138 -23.34 -10.17 1.61
C LEU A 138 -24.60 -11.07 1.58
N GLU A 139 -24.43 -12.36 1.34
CA GLU A 139 -25.50 -13.33 1.40
C GLU A 139 -26.11 -13.43 2.80
N LYS A 140 -25.28 -13.45 3.85
CA LYS A 140 -25.74 -13.38 5.23
C LYS A 140 -26.54 -12.10 5.51
N LEU A 141 -26.09 -10.93 5.02
CA LEU A 141 -26.80 -9.67 5.19
C LEU A 141 -28.19 -9.66 4.53
N ILE A 142 -28.35 -10.39 3.41
CA ILE A 142 -29.62 -10.51 2.68
C ILE A 142 -30.57 -11.48 3.39
N HIS A 143 -30.07 -12.63 3.82
CA HIS A 143 -30.90 -13.68 4.40
C HIS A 143 -31.23 -13.47 5.88
N PHE A 144 -30.35 -12.78 6.62
CA PHE A 144 -30.51 -12.48 8.04
C PHE A 144 -30.43 -10.97 8.28
N PRO A 145 -31.48 -10.22 7.95
CA PRO A 145 -31.50 -8.76 8.09
C PRO A 145 -31.62 -8.33 9.56
N GLU A 146 -31.13 -9.12 10.49
CA GLU A 146 -31.04 -8.73 11.89
C GLU A 146 -30.22 -7.46 12.03
N MET A 147 -30.81 -6.45 12.67
CA MET A 147 -30.32 -5.08 12.67
C MET A 147 -28.85 -4.96 13.09
N GLY A 148 -28.37 -5.78 14.02
CA GLY A 148 -27.01 -5.70 14.55
C GLY A 148 -25.90 -5.95 13.52
N ILE A 149 -26.04 -6.95 12.64
CA ILE A 149 -25.00 -7.30 11.64
C ILE A 149 -24.84 -6.17 10.63
N ARG A 150 -25.95 -5.61 10.16
CA ARG A 150 -25.92 -4.50 9.17
C ARG A 150 -25.33 -3.23 9.78
N GLU A 151 -25.70 -2.90 10.99
CA GLU A 151 -25.18 -1.71 11.69
C GLU A 151 -23.68 -1.83 11.95
N SER A 152 -23.22 -2.97 12.42
CA SER A 152 -21.80 -3.24 12.62
C SER A 152 -21.02 -3.14 11.30
N TYR A 153 -21.54 -3.69 10.21
CA TYR A 153 -20.93 -3.58 8.89
C TYR A 153 -20.78 -2.13 8.43
N LEU A 154 -21.87 -1.36 8.48
CA LEU A 154 -21.88 0.04 8.06
C LEU A 154 -20.96 0.89 8.94
N LYS A 155 -20.92 0.61 10.25
CA LYS A 155 -20.05 1.33 11.18
C LYS A 155 -18.57 1.07 10.88
N LYS A 156 -18.18 -0.20 10.64
CA LYS A 156 -16.79 -0.56 10.29
C LYS A 156 -16.32 0.03 8.97
N GLN A 157 -17.23 0.43 8.07
CA GLN A 157 -16.90 1.12 6.81
C GLN A 157 -16.96 2.65 6.90
N SER A 158 -17.23 3.19 8.08
CA SER A 158 -17.32 4.64 8.28
C SER A 158 -15.97 5.29 8.52
N ALA A 159 -15.84 6.57 8.16
CA ALA A 159 -14.68 7.38 8.54
C ALA A 159 -14.52 7.50 10.06
N GLY A 160 -15.62 7.42 10.82
CA GLY A 160 -15.59 7.41 12.28
C GLY A 160 -14.84 6.21 12.85
N PHE A 161 -15.05 5.02 12.29
CA PHE A 161 -14.33 3.81 12.69
C PHE A 161 -12.83 3.91 12.41
N VAL A 162 -12.44 4.52 11.28
CA VAL A 162 -11.03 4.78 10.99
C VAL A 162 -10.43 5.75 12.01
N GLY A 163 -11.14 6.82 12.36
CA GLY A 163 -10.70 7.77 13.39
C GLY A 163 -10.57 7.15 14.78
N GLU A 164 -11.48 6.25 15.16
CA GLU A 164 -11.39 5.47 16.41
C GLU A 164 -10.14 4.57 16.40
N MET A 165 -9.85 3.93 15.26
CA MET A 165 -8.65 3.09 15.09
C MET A 165 -7.36 3.91 15.15
N GLU A 166 -7.31 5.06 14.51
CA GLU A 166 -6.17 5.98 14.58
C GLU A 166 -5.93 6.47 16.02
N GLY A 167 -7.00 6.80 16.75
CA GLY A 167 -6.93 7.16 18.16
C GLY A 167 -6.39 6.03 19.04
N PHE A 168 -6.85 4.81 18.80
CA PHE A 168 -6.35 3.62 19.50
C PHE A 168 -4.86 3.37 19.21
N LEU A 169 -4.44 3.48 17.95
CA LEU A 169 -3.03 3.29 17.57
C LEU A 169 -2.10 4.30 18.25
N ALA A 170 -2.56 5.53 18.46
CA ALA A 170 -1.77 6.55 19.16
C ALA A 170 -1.52 6.20 20.63
N VAL A 171 -2.48 5.53 21.29
CA VAL A 171 -2.35 5.07 22.68
C VAL A 171 -1.64 3.72 22.77
N LEU A 172 -1.79 2.88 21.74
CA LEU A 172 -1.19 1.55 21.68
C LEU A 172 0.33 1.60 21.82
N GLU A 173 0.99 2.62 21.26
CA GLU A 173 2.44 2.76 21.35
C GLU A 173 2.95 2.69 22.78
N ASP A 174 2.23 3.31 23.74
CA ASP A 174 2.61 3.32 25.15
C ASP A 174 2.30 2.00 25.88
N GLN A 175 1.28 1.26 25.41
CA GLN A 175 0.80 0.03 26.04
C GLN A 175 1.47 -1.24 25.48
N LEU A 176 2.03 -1.15 24.29
CA LEU A 176 2.57 -2.31 23.59
C LEU A 176 3.96 -2.72 24.09
N MET A 177 4.67 -1.82 24.76
CA MET A 177 6.08 -2.00 25.10
C MET A 177 6.30 -2.13 26.62
N ASP A 178 7.13 -3.09 27.00
CA ASP A 178 7.68 -3.28 28.36
C ASP A 178 9.20 -3.22 28.24
N PHE A 179 9.74 -1.99 28.19
CA PHE A 179 11.18 -1.78 28.03
C PHE A 179 11.94 -2.30 29.23
N LYS A 180 13.09 -2.93 28.95
CA LYS A 180 14.02 -3.42 29.96
C LYS A 180 15.46 -3.14 29.53
N PRO A 181 16.36 -2.80 30.46
CA PRO A 181 17.74 -2.56 30.13
C PRO A 181 18.36 -3.79 29.45
N VAL A 182 19.21 -3.56 28.45
CA VAL A 182 19.85 -4.60 27.65
C VAL A 182 21.35 -4.52 27.81
N LYS A 183 21.97 -5.69 27.88
CA LYS A 183 23.42 -5.85 27.86
C LYS A 183 23.82 -6.76 26.73
N ILE A 184 24.65 -6.22 25.82
CA ILE A 184 25.30 -6.95 24.72
C ILE A 184 26.79 -7.00 25.06
N ARG A 185 27.19 -8.07 25.72
CA ARG A 185 28.55 -8.22 26.31
C ARG A 185 28.91 -7.03 27.21
N THR A 186 29.74 -6.11 26.67
CA THR A 186 30.23 -4.91 27.39
C THR A 186 29.41 -3.66 27.09
N LEU A 187 28.57 -3.68 26.04
CA LEU A 187 27.67 -2.58 25.71
C LEU A 187 26.40 -2.71 26.56
N GLU A 188 26.15 -1.71 27.40
CA GLU A 188 24.90 -1.64 28.20
C GLU A 188 24.05 -0.48 27.71
N LYS A 189 22.75 -0.71 27.61
CA LYS A 189 21.75 0.32 27.31
C LYS A 189 20.67 0.29 28.38
N THR A 190 20.39 1.47 28.89
CA THR A 190 19.32 1.67 29.88
C THR A 190 17.96 1.63 29.19
N GLU A 191 16.92 1.50 29.99
CA GLU A 191 15.54 1.59 29.54
C GLU A 191 15.27 2.93 28.84
N GLU A 192 15.71 4.05 29.44
CA GLU A 192 15.55 5.40 28.87
C GLU A 192 16.22 5.55 27.48
N GLU A 193 17.41 4.97 27.30
CA GLU A 193 18.09 4.98 26.01
C GLU A 193 17.34 4.16 24.95
N LEU A 194 16.75 3.01 25.34
CA LEU A 194 15.93 2.20 24.44
C LEU A 194 14.63 2.90 24.06
N ILE A 195 13.97 3.53 25.02
CA ILE A 195 12.78 4.38 24.80
C ILE A 195 13.12 5.49 23.80
N HIS A 196 14.26 6.17 23.99
CA HIS A 196 14.68 7.23 23.07
C HIS A 196 14.94 6.70 21.66
N LEU A 197 15.60 5.55 21.52
CA LEU A 197 15.82 4.92 20.21
C LEU A 197 14.49 4.57 19.54
N PHE A 198 13.57 3.96 20.27
CA PHE A 198 12.30 3.46 19.78
C PHE A 198 11.36 4.59 19.34
N TYR A 199 11.16 5.61 20.17
CA TYR A 199 10.17 6.66 19.91
C TYR A 199 10.71 7.85 19.11
N PHE A 200 12.00 8.10 19.10
CA PHE A 200 12.57 9.27 18.43
C PHE A 200 13.45 8.93 17.24
N LYS A 201 14.39 8.00 17.39
CA LYS A 201 15.33 7.69 16.30
C LYS A 201 14.68 6.85 15.20
N PHE A 202 13.87 5.89 15.58
CA PHE A 202 13.23 4.93 14.67
C PHE A 202 11.72 5.15 14.52
N GLN A 203 11.22 6.34 14.81
CA GLN A 203 9.79 6.68 14.75
C GLN A 203 9.13 6.41 13.40
N ASP A 204 9.88 6.52 12.30
CA ASP A 204 9.38 6.30 10.94
C ASP A 204 9.24 4.82 10.56
N ILE A 205 9.73 3.91 11.39
CA ILE A 205 9.59 2.46 11.19
C ILE A 205 8.26 2.00 11.82
N PRO A 206 7.51 1.12 11.15
CA PRO A 206 6.29 0.55 11.71
C PRO A 206 6.52 -0.04 13.11
N ILE A 207 5.61 0.21 14.04
CA ILE A 207 5.77 -0.08 15.47
C ILE A 207 6.20 -1.53 15.76
N LEU A 208 5.62 -2.52 15.04
CA LEU A 208 5.93 -3.95 15.24
C LEU A 208 7.28 -4.38 14.65
N ALA A 209 7.91 -3.55 13.81
CA ALA A 209 9.25 -3.79 13.25
C ALA A 209 10.32 -2.89 13.92
N ARG A 210 9.90 -1.89 14.70
CA ARG A 210 10.77 -0.85 15.22
C ARG A 210 11.82 -1.39 16.18
N MET A 211 11.47 -2.41 16.98
CA MET A 211 12.41 -3.01 17.93
C MET A 211 13.48 -3.86 17.24
N ASP A 212 13.17 -4.47 16.10
CA ASP A 212 14.14 -5.19 15.29
C ASP A 212 15.22 -4.20 14.78
N ALA A 213 14.80 -3.00 14.33
CA ALA A 213 15.74 -1.95 13.91
C ALA A 213 16.57 -1.39 15.06
N VAL A 214 16.01 -1.25 16.26
CA VAL A 214 16.77 -0.88 17.47
C VAL A 214 17.81 -1.93 17.78
N MET A 215 17.46 -3.20 17.72
CA MET A 215 18.35 -4.32 17.97
C MET A 215 19.52 -4.33 16.97
N GLU A 216 19.22 -4.26 15.67
CA GLU A 216 20.22 -4.22 14.61
C GLU A 216 21.18 -3.04 14.79
N TYR A 217 20.66 -1.86 15.09
CA TYR A 217 21.49 -0.68 15.37
C TYR A 217 22.45 -0.91 16.54
N LEU A 218 22.04 -1.55 17.62
CA LEU A 218 22.87 -1.80 18.78
C LEU A 218 23.91 -2.91 18.55
N VAL A 219 23.57 -3.90 17.72
CA VAL A 219 24.52 -4.91 17.26
C VAL A 219 25.60 -4.26 16.41
N ASP A 220 25.23 -3.42 15.44
CA ASP A 220 26.18 -2.67 14.60
C ASP A 220 27.05 -1.71 15.44
N GLU A 221 26.46 -1.04 16.44
CA GLU A 221 27.20 -0.17 17.38
C GLU A 221 28.25 -0.98 18.12
N TYR A 222 27.90 -2.16 18.64
CA TYR A 222 28.87 -3.04 19.32
C TYR A 222 29.96 -3.52 18.37
N GLU A 223 29.63 -4.01 17.21
CA GLU A 223 30.61 -4.55 16.23
C GLU A 223 31.59 -3.48 15.76
N THR A 224 31.09 -2.25 15.56
CA THR A 224 31.94 -1.09 15.20
C THR A 224 32.87 -0.66 16.32
N LEU A 225 32.35 -0.56 17.55
CA LEU A 225 33.15 -0.11 18.70
C LEU A 225 34.27 -1.07 19.06
N TYR A 226 34.02 -2.36 18.94
CA TYR A 226 34.97 -3.40 19.35
C TYR A 226 35.67 -4.08 18.17
N ASN A 227 35.38 -3.67 16.94
CA ASN A 227 35.91 -4.24 15.70
C ASN A 227 35.80 -5.79 15.68
N ARG A 228 34.65 -6.30 16.10
CA ARG A 228 34.40 -7.74 16.28
C ARG A 228 32.94 -8.07 16.05
N ASN A 229 32.68 -8.99 15.13
CA ASN A 229 31.33 -9.47 14.86
C ASN A 229 30.81 -10.39 15.97
N LEU A 230 29.52 -10.34 16.23
CA LEU A 230 28.82 -11.27 17.11
C LEU A 230 28.54 -12.57 16.37
N PRO A 231 28.65 -13.74 17.03
CA PRO A 231 28.18 -15.01 16.50
C PRO A 231 26.66 -14.97 16.24
N GLU A 232 26.20 -15.72 15.23
CA GLU A 232 24.76 -15.75 14.85
C GLU A 232 23.85 -16.21 15.99
N ASP A 233 24.31 -17.16 16.79
CA ASP A 233 23.58 -17.67 17.96
C ASP A 233 23.41 -16.60 19.04
N GLU A 234 24.44 -15.77 19.29
CA GLU A 234 24.33 -14.64 20.23
C GLU A 234 23.37 -13.54 19.69
N VAL A 235 23.44 -13.27 18.38
CA VAL A 235 22.51 -12.30 17.74
C VAL A 235 21.07 -12.77 17.89
N GLU A 236 20.80 -14.07 17.74
CA GLU A 236 19.45 -14.61 17.90
C GLU A 236 18.97 -14.54 19.36
N GLU A 237 19.83 -14.83 20.34
CA GLU A 237 19.50 -14.63 21.75
C GLU A 237 19.19 -13.16 22.08
N ILE A 238 19.92 -12.22 21.49
CA ILE A 238 19.65 -10.80 21.63
C ILE A 238 18.28 -10.48 21.02
N ARG A 239 18.01 -10.97 19.81
CA ARG A 239 16.71 -10.79 19.11
C ARG A 239 15.56 -11.26 19.96
N GLU A 240 15.66 -12.42 20.60
CA GLU A 240 14.63 -12.91 21.50
C GLU A 240 14.40 -11.99 22.70
N LYS A 241 15.47 -11.43 23.30
CA LYS A 241 15.35 -10.48 24.42
C LYS A 241 14.58 -9.22 24.00
N PHE A 242 14.88 -8.68 22.81
CA PHE A 242 14.19 -7.52 22.28
C PHE A 242 12.73 -7.83 21.95
N ASN A 243 12.46 -8.99 21.37
CA ASN A 243 11.08 -9.42 21.07
C ASN A 243 10.21 -9.58 22.33
N ARG A 244 10.80 -9.98 23.45
CA ARG A 244 10.08 -10.11 24.74
C ARG A 244 9.70 -8.76 25.37
N MET A 245 10.19 -7.65 24.86
CA MET A 245 9.77 -6.32 25.28
C MET A 245 8.41 -5.90 24.66
N TYR A 246 7.94 -6.59 23.61
CA TYR A 246 6.56 -6.45 23.17
C TYR A 246 5.63 -7.23 24.13
N VAL A 247 4.59 -6.57 24.62
CA VAL A 247 3.50 -7.23 25.35
C VAL A 247 2.84 -8.27 24.44
N THR A 248 2.66 -7.92 23.18
CA THR A 248 2.26 -8.84 22.12
C THR A 248 2.67 -8.28 20.75
N ARG A 249 2.95 -9.17 19.79
CA ARG A 249 3.11 -8.85 18.34
C ARG A 249 1.98 -9.45 17.51
N ASP A 250 1.04 -10.09 18.17
CA ASP A 250 -0.11 -10.73 17.54
C ASP A 250 -1.14 -9.67 17.14
N ILE A 251 -1.19 -9.36 15.85
CA ILE A 251 -2.10 -8.36 15.28
C ILE A 251 -3.56 -8.70 15.57
N TYR A 252 -3.92 -9.99 15.61
CA TYR A 252 -5.28 -10.43 15.95
C TYR A 252 -5.67 -10.03 17.38
N LYS A 253 -4.74 -10.20 18.33
CA LYS A 253 -4.95 -9.76 19.71
C LYS A 253 -5.03 -8.24 19.81
N ILE A 254 -4.15 -7.52 19.12
CA ILE A 254 -4.15 -6.05 19.10
C ILE A 254 -5.47 -5.53 18.52
N TYR A 255 -5.96 -6.14 17.45
CA TYR A 255 -7.25 -5.76 16.88
C TYR A 255 -8.42 -6.05 17.81
N ASN A 256 -8.40 -7.16 18.53
CA ASN A 256 -9.40 -7.46 19.55
C ASN A 256 -9.36 -6.47 20.73
N TRP A 257 -8.17 -6.00 21.16
CA TRP A 257 -8.07 -4.92 22.14
C TRP A 257 -8.74 -3.63 21.65
N PHE A 258 -8.51 -3.27 20.40
CA PHE A 258 -9.19 -2.13 19.79
C PHE A 258 -10.72 -2.29 19.80
N LEU A 259 -11.21 -3.45 19.38
CA LEU A 259 -12.65 -3.73 19.36
C LEU A 259 -13.26 -3.66 20.77
N GLU A 260 -12.59 -4.24 21.77
CA GLU A 260 -13.03 -4.26 23.16
C GLU A 260 -13.03 -2.84 23.77
N ASP A 261 -11.95 -2.08 23.58
CA ASP A 261 -11.80 -0.72 24.07
C ASP A 261 -12.84 0.24 23.46
N SER A 262 -13.16 0.04 22.19
CA SER A 262 -14.16 0.81 21.45
C SER A 262 -15.60 0.32 21.65
N GLY A 263 -15.82 -0.72 22.46
CA GLY A 263 -17.14 -1.26 22.76
C GLY A 263 -17.77 -2.07 21.60
N TYR A 264 -16.94 -2.61 20.74
CA TYR A 264 -17.37 -3.52 19.67
C TYR A 264 -17.30 -4.98 20.11
N GLU A 265 -18.04 -5.84 19.42
CA GLU A 265 -17.90 -7.28 19.56
C GLU A 265 -16.52 -7.73 19.06
N THR A 266 -15.80 -8.47 19.89
CA THR A 266 -14.49 -9.04 19.56
C THR A 266 -14.64 -10.16 18.53
N LEU A 267 -13.60 -10.37 17.74
CA LEU A 267 -13.55 -11.51 16.82
C LEU A 267 -13.54 -12.81 17.63
N ALA A 268 -14.22 -13.84 17.12
CA ALA A 268 -14.24 -15.16 17.73
C ALA A 268 -12.82 -15.71 17.87
N LYS A 269 -12.50 -16.33 19.01
CA LYS A 269 -11.24 -17.04 19.17
C LYS A 269 -11.24 -18.24 18.21
N ILE A 270 -10.35 -18.20 17.23
CA ILE A 270 -10.11 -19.35 16.38
C ILE A 270 -9.25 -20.33 17.19
N PRO A 271 -9.69 -21.57 17.47
CA PRO A 271 -8.84 -22.56 18.10
C PRO A 271 -7.66 -22.84 17.17
N TYR A 272 -6.45 -22.77 17.71
CA TYR A 272 -5.24 -23.20 17.05
C TYR A 272 -5.27 -24.70 16.82
#